data_3f6f57ee0d413b1573d2213ceb55deec
#
_entry.id   3f6f57ee0d413b1573d2213ceb55deec
#
_cell.length_a   1.000
_cell.length_b   1.000
_cell.length_c   1.000
_cell.angle_alpha   90.00
_cell.angle_beta   90.00
_cell.angle_gamma   90.00
#
_symmetry.space_group_name_H-M   'P 1'
#
loop_
_entity.id
_entity.type
_entity.pdbx_description
1 polymer ?
#
loop_
_entity_poly.entity_id
_entity_poly.type
_entity_poly.pdbx_seq_one_letter_code
_entity_poly.pdbx_strand_id
1 'polypeptide(L)' 'MDEQTRKLLEECCVGCKMAVESFGQVKEYVKDTRFRELIDEQIAKHQKLEDEAVSLLKNSGIE' A
#
# COMPACT_ATOMS: atom_id res chain seq x y z
N MET A 1 14.96 -13.72 -7.72
CA MET A 1 13.76 -13.07 -8.27
C MET A 1 14.12 -12.45 -9.61
N ASP A 2 13.29 -12.64 -10.61
CA ASP A 2 13.62 -12.08 -11.91
C ASP A 2 13.29 -10.59 -11.94
N GLU A 3 13.78 -9.93 -12.98
CA GLU A 3 13.67 -8.48 -13.09
C GLU A 3 12.22 -8.01 -13.22
N GLN A 4 11.39 -8.76 -13.91
CA GLN A 4 10.00 -8.37 -14.09
C GLN A 4 9.24 -8.43 -12.76
N THR A 5 9.48 -9.48 -11.99
CA THR A 5 8.83 -9.62 -10.70
C THR A 5 9.28 -8.52 -9.74
N ARG A 6 10.57 -8.19 -9.78
CA ARG A 6 11.08 -7.14 -8.94
C ARG A 6 10.43 -5.81 -9.27
N LYS A 7 10.31 -5.52 -10.58
CA LYS A 7 9.71 -4.27 -11.01
C LYS A 7 8.26 -4.19 -10.59
N LEU A 8 7.53 -5.32 -10.69
CA LEU A 8 6.15 -5.34 -10.27
C LEU A 8 6.01 -5.08 -8.79
N LEU A 9 6.88 -5.64 -7.97
CA LEU A 9 6.84 -5.40 -6.53
C LEU A 9 7.15 -3.96 -6.20
N GLU A 10 8.12 -3.36 -6.91
CA GLU A 10 8.44 -1.95 -6.69
C GLU A 10 7.26 -1.06 -7.04
N GLU A 11 6.59 -1.37 -8.15
CA GLU A 11 5.42 -0.59 -8.55
C GLU A 11 4.27 -0.79 -7.57
N CYS A 12 4.15 -1.99 -7.01
CA CYS A 12 3.15 -2.25 -5.99
C CYS A 12 3.39 -1.38 -4.75
N CYS A 13 4.65 -1.24 -4.34
CA CYS A 13 4.97 -0.41 -3.19
C CYS A 13 4.59 1.04 -3.44
N VAL A 14 4.91 1.56 -4.63
CA VAL A 14 4.58 2.93 -4.97
C VAL A 14 3.06 3.11 -5.02
N GLY A 15 2.35 2.17 -5.66
CA GLY A 15 0.91 2.25 -5.77
C GLY A 15 0.23 2.22 -4.41
N CYS A 16 0.72 1.38 -3.49
CA CYS A 16 0.16 1.32 -2.15
C CYS A 16 0.37 2.61 -1.38
N LYS A 17 1.55 3.22 -1.52
CA LYS A 17 1.81 4.49 -0.86
C LYS A 17 0.89 5.57 -1.38
N MET A 18 0.71 5.63 -2.69
CA MET A 18 -0.16 6.63 -3.29
C MET A 18 -1.61 6.42 -2.85
N ALA A 19 -2.04 5.17 -2.77
CA ALA A 19 -3.39 4.86 -2.33
C ALA A 19 -3.62 5.30 -0.89
N VAL A 20 -2.66 5.02 -0.01
CA VAL A 20 -2.77 5.41 1.39
C VAL A 20 -2.87 6.92 1.52
N GLU A 21 -2.06 7.66 0.76
CA GLU A 21 -2.12 9.11 0.80
C GLU A 21 -3.46 9.63 0.31
N SER A 22 -3.97 9.05 -0.78
CA SER A 22 -5.25 9.48 -1.34
C SER A 22 -6.39 9.20 -0.36
N PHE A 23 -6.39 8.01 0.23
CA PHE A 23 -7.42 7.67 1.21
C PHE A 23 -7.35 8.60 2.41
N GLY A 24 -6.15 8.94 2.87
CA GLY A 24 -5.99 9.86 3.98
C GLY A 24 -6.55 11.25 3.68
N GLN A 25 -6.33 11.73 2.46
CA GLN A 25 -6.85 13.03 2.05
C GLN A 25 -8.37 13.01 1.98
N VAL A 26 -8.93 11.96 1.38
CA VAL A 26 -10.38 11.86 1.25
C VAL A 26 -11.02 11.76 2.62
N LYS A 27 -10.39 11.05 3.55
CA LYS A 27 -10.94 10.86 4.88
C LYS A 27 -11.18 12.18 5.59
N GLU A 28 -10.36 13.19 5.32
CA GLU A 28 -10.53 14.49 5.95
C GLU A 28 -11.84 15.16 5.60
N TYR A 29 -12.41 14.81 4.44
CA TYR A 29 -13.64 15.43 3.99
C TYR A 29 -14.87 14.55 4.24
N VAL A 30 -14.69 13.32 4.76
CA VAL A 30 -15.80 12.43 4.98
C VAL A 30 -16.25 12.55 6.42
N LYS A 31 -17.54 12.82 6.63
CA LYS A 31 -18.08 12.95 7.99
C LYS A 31 -18.82 11.73 8.44
N ASP A 32 -19.21 10.86 7.52
CA ASP A 32 -19.95 9.66 7.86
C ASP A 32 -19.01 8.66 8.54
N THR A 33 -19.36 8.24 9.75
CA THR A 33 -18.51 7.38 10.55
C THR A 33 -18.24 6.04 9.89
N ARG A 34 -19.26 5.44 9.28
CA ARG A 34 -19.10 4.14 8.65
C ARG A 34 -18.18 4.23 7.43
N PHE A 35 -18.32 5.31 6.67
CA PHE A 35 -17.47 5.49 5.51
C PHE A 35 -16.02 5.71 5.96
N ARG A 36 -15.82 6.48 7.04
CA ARG A 36 -14.48 6.69 7.57
C ARG A 36 -13.84 5.37 8.02
N GLU A 37 -14.64 4.50 8.63
CA GLU A 37 -14.14 3.18 9.04
C GLU A 37 -13.73 2.35 7.84
N LEU A 38 -14.49 2.44 6.74
CA LEU A 38 -14.17 1.72 5.54
C LEU A 38 -12.85 2.22 4.96
N ILE A 39 -12.64 3.53 4.96
CA ILE A 39 -11.40 4.12 4.48
C ILE A 39 -10.24 3.66 5.36
N ASP A 40 -10.41 3.63 6.67
CA ASP A 40 -9.36 3.16 7.57
C ASP A 40 -9.00 1.71 7.29
N GLU A 41 -9.99 0.87 6.98
CA GLU A 41 -9.73 -0.51 6.62
C GLU A 41 -8.89 -0.60 5.35
N GLN A 42 -9.22 0.22 4.36
CA GLN A 42 -8.47 0.20 3.11
C GLN A 42 -7.05 0.68 3.31
N ILE A 43 -6.84 1.69 4.14
CA ILE A 43 -5.50 2.16 4.46
C ILE A 43 -4.70 1.03 5.10
N ALA A 44 -5.27 0.35 6.09
CA ALA A 44 -4.57 -0.74 6.77
C ALA A 44 -4.22 -1.88 5.81
N LYS A 45 -5.14 -2.23 4.92
CA LYS A 45 -4.88 -3.30 3.96
C LYS A 45 -3.76 -2.94 2.99
N HIS A 46 -3.75 -1.70 2.53
CA HIS A 46 -2.71 -1.27 1.60
C HIS A 46 -1.35 -1.16 2.29
N GLN A 47 -1.33 -0.73 3.55
CA GLN A 47 -0.08 -0.69 4.30
C GLN A 47 0.48 -2.08 4.51
N LYS A 48 -0.39 -3.06 4.80
CA LYS A 48 0.05 -4.42 4.97
C LYS A 48 0.60 -5.00 3.67
N LEU A 49 -0.06 -4.72 2.56
CA LEU A 49 0.40 -5.18 1.27
C LEU A 49 1.74 -4.56 0.91
N GLU A 50 1.91 -3.29 1.20
CA GLU A 50 3.18 -2.62 0.96
C GLU A 50 4.29 -3.27 1.79
N ASP A 51 4.03 -3.55 3.07
CA ASP A 51 5.02 -4.16 3.94
C ASP A 51 5.43 -5.54 3.42
N GLU A 52 4.46 -6.31 2.92
CA GLU A 52 4.75 -7.62 2.37
C GLU A 52 5.59 -7.51 1.11
N ALA A 53 5.29 -6.54 0.25
CA ALA A 53 6.07 -6.35 -0.96
C ALA A 53 7.49 -5.92 -0.64
N VAL A 54 7.67 -5.04 0.35
CA VAL A 54 8.99 -4.59 0.77
C VAL A 54 9.77 -5.78 1.34
N SER A 55 9.12 -6.64 2.13
CA SER A 55 9.78 -7.81 2.69
C SER A 55 10.27 -8.74 1.59
N LEU A 56 9.44 -8.96 0.58
CA LEU A 56 9.83 -9.83 -0.53
C LEU A 56 11.01 -9.25 -1.29
N LEU A 57 11.00 -7.93 -1.50
CA LEU A 57 12.12 -7.29 -2.18
C LEU A 57 13.41 -7.41 -1.38
N LYS A 58 13.32 -7.21 -0.07
CA LYS A 58 14.49 -7.29 0.78
C LYS A 58 15.04 -8.70 0.83
N ASN A 59 14.17 -9.69 0.90
CA ASN A 59 14.61 -11.07 1.06
C ASN A 59 15.18 -11.66 -0.21
N SER A 60 14.78 -11.18 -1.37
CA SER A 60 15.26 -11.77 -2.60
C SER A 60 16.19 -10.89 -3.38
N GLY A 61 16.33 -9.67 -3.03
CA GLY A 61 17.17 -8.76 -3.76
C GLY A 61 18.54 -8.61 -3.21
N ILE A 62 18.94 -9.47 -2.34
CA ILE A 62 20.12 -9.24 -1.77
C ILE A 62 21.18 -9.48 -2.49
N GLU A 63 21.76 -9.22 -2.62
CA GLU A 63 22.88 -9.47 -3.13
C GLU A 63 23.20 -8.59 -3.83
#